data_5af53abac3c5a59c8d98c0a87fa05800
#
_entry.id   5af53abac3c5a59c8d98c0a87fa05800
#
_cell.length_a   1.000
_cell.length_b   1.000
_cell.length_c   1.000
_cell.angle_alpha   90.00
_cell.angle_beta   90.00
_cell.angle_gamma   90.00
#
_symmetry.space_group_name_H-M   'P 1'
#
loop_
_entity.id
_entity.type
_entity.pdbx_description
1 polymer ?
#
loop_
_entity_poly.entity_id
_entity_poly.type
_entity_poly.pdbx_seq_one_letter_code
_entity_poly.pdbx_strand_id
1 'polypeptide(L)'
;MPASWLDPAWSPPASSHATVVFVHGAVVRGWEMALLRRRLRRFGYRVRQFRYRSMMKGLDDNARRLGEFLLETEGDVLHVIGHSMGGVLVRQVFEHHPDPRPGRLIAIGSPLLDCWVGRRISRMHPRIGRWLVGRTVADHISRPSNPVWRGARDFGVLAGTYPIGIGAIFPSLPRPTDGVVLLDETRLQGVRDHATIRLNHFGK
;
A
#
# COMPACT_ATOMS: atom_id res chain seq x y z
N MET A 1 10.31 -17.98 -15.13
CA MET A 1 9.46 -17.82 -13.94
C MET A 1 9.45 -19.14 -13.21
N PRO A 2 9.96 -19.26 -12.00
CA PRO A 2 9.78 -20.51 -11.26
C PRO A 2 8.30 -20.60 -10.83
N ALA A 3 7.65 -21.67 -11.30
CA ALA A 3 6.24 -21.96 -11.03
C ALA A 3 5.92 -22.38 -9.58
N SER A 4 6.90 -22.30 -8.69
CA SER A 4 6.85 -22.92 -7.37
C SER A 4 5.88 -22.30 -6.35
N TRP A 5 5.38 -21.10 -6.58
CA TRP A 5 4.45 -20.45 -5.63
C TRP A 5 2.97 -20.51 -6.06
N LEU A 6 2.70 -21.12 -7.20
CA LEU A 6 1.35 -21.56 -7.61
C LEU A 6 1.08 -23.01 -7.24
N ASP A 7 2.08 -23.72 -6.67
CA ASP A 7 1.93 -25.09 -6.23
C ASP A 7 0.94 -25.14 -5.04
N PRO A 8 -0.17 -25.90 -5.15
CA PRO A 8 -1.09 -26.13 -4.02
C PRO A 8 -0.42 -26.77 -2.80
N ALA A 9 0.71 -27.43 -3.00
CA ALA A 9 1.54 -28.02 -1.93
C ALA A 9 2.54 -27.04 -1.31
N TRP A 10 2.62 -25.79 -1.79
CA TRP A 10 3.49 -24.79 -1.17
C TRP A 10 3.04 -24.50 0.26
N SER A 11 3.81 -24.96 1.19
CA SER A 11 3.68 -24.58 2.60
C SER A 11 4.72 -23.51 2.93
N PRO A 12 4.36 -22.46 3.68
CA PRO A 12 5.36 -21.52 4.16
C PRO A 12 6.40 -22.29 4.98
N PRO A 13 7.69 -21.89 4.91
CA PRO A 13 8.69 -22.49 5.77
C PRO A 13 8.18 -22.40 7.22
N ALA A 14 8.35 -23.47 7.97
CA ALA A 14 7.87 -23.66 9.33
C ALA A 14 8.50 -22.72 10.38
N SER A 15 8.88 -21.50 10.01
CA SER A 15 9.22 -20.45 10.94
C SER A 15 7.93 -19.93 11.56
N SER A 16 7.52 -20.56 12.64
CA SER A 16 6.32 -20.31 13.42
C SER A 16 6.14 -18.87 13.95
N HIS A 17 7.03 -17.94 13.62
CA HIS A 17 7.08 -16.58 14.16
C HIS A 17 7.04 -15.47 13.10
N ALA A 18 6.60 -15.76 11.87
CA ALA A 18 6.42 -14.74 10.84
C ALA A 18 5.10 -13.98 11.05
N THR A 19 5.22 -12.67 11.19
CA THR A 19 4.07 -11.76 11.29
C THR A 19 3.90 -10.96 10.01
N VAL A 20 2.65 -10.83 9.56
CA VAL A 20 2.27 -9.97 8.44
C VAL A 20 1.42 -8.82 8.97
N VAL A 21 1.91 -7.60 8.82
CA VAL A 21 1.18 -6.38 9.15
C VAL A 21 0.51 -5.83 7.91
N PHE A 22 -0.78 -5.55 8.01
CA PHE A 22 -1.56 -4.89 6.97
C PHE A 22 -1.77 -3.43 7.29
N VAL A 23 -1.58 -2.57 6.27
CA VAL A 23 -1.80 -1.13 6.32
C VAL A 23 -2.84 -0.76 5.27
N HIS A 24 -4.03 -0.33 5.73
CA HIS A 24 -5.17 -0.05 4.85
C HIS A 24 -4.99 1.22 3.99
N GLY A 25 -5.86 1.39 3.00
CA GLY A 25 -5.92 2.59 2.17
C GLY A 25 -6.54 3.80 2.89
N ALA A 26 -6.53 4.95 2.22
CA ALA A 26 -7.26 6.12 2.70
C ALA A 26 -8.77 5.83 2.73
N VAL A 27 -9.49 6.44 3.70
CA VAL A 27 -10.96 6.35 3.87
C VAL A 27 -11.48 4.96 4.28
N VAL A 28 -10.81 3.88 3.90
CA VAL A 28 -11.15 2.51 4.29
C VAL A 28 -10.52 2.13 5.63
N ARG A 29 -11.03 1.10 6.27
CA ARG A 29 -10.58 0.66 7.60
C ARG A 29 -9.93 -0.72 7.57
N GLY A 30 -9.55 -1.20 6.39
CA GLY A 30 -8.88 -2.49 6.19
C GLY A 30 -9.81 -3.65 5.83
N TRP A 31 -11.11 -3.41 5.64
CA TRP A 31 -12.05 -4.46 5.19
C TRP A 31 -11.70 -4.97 3.79
N GLU A 32 -11.16 -4.09 2.94
CA GLU A 32 -10.76 -4.39 1.55
C GLU A 32 -9.72 -5.50 1.45
N MET A 33 -8.92 -5.72 2.49
CA MET A 33 -7.93 -6.81 2.54
C MET A 33 -8.35 -7.98 3.45
N ALA A 34 -9.62 -8.05 3.84
CA ALA A 34 -10.08 -9.05 4.81
C ALA A 34 -9.88 -10.50 4.31
N LEU A 35 -10.13 -10.74 3.03
CA LEU A 35 -9.95 -12.05 2.42
C LEU A 35 -8.47 -12.48 2.41
N LEU A 36 -7.58 -11.57 2.04
CA LEU A 36 -6.13 -11.82 2.02
C LEU A 36 -5.63 -12.11 3.44
N ARG A 37 -6.06 -11.32 4.45
CA ARG A 37 -5.72 -11.60 5.85
C ARG A 37 -6.20 -12.98 6.30
N ARG A 38 -7.43 -13.38 5.92
CA ARG A 38 -7.97 -14.71 6.26
C ARG A 38 -7.14 -15.81 5.62
N ARG A 39 -6.76 -15.65 4.35
CA ARG A 39 -5.92 -16.62 3.63
C ARG A 39 -4.55 -16.78 4.31
N LEU A 40 -3.86 -15.68 4.62
CA LEU A 40 -2.55 -15.73 5.25
C LEU A 40 -2.59 -16.37 6.64
N ARG A 41 -3.65 -16.15 7.43
CA ARG A 41 -3.83 -16.87 8.69
C ARG A 41 -3.96 -18.39 8.49
N ARG A 42 -4.65 -18.82 7.43
CA ARG A 42 -4.75 -20.25 7.10
C ARG A 42 -3.40 -20.86 6.69
N PHE A 43 -2.51 -20.04 6.17
CA PHE A 43 -1.12 -20.43 5.87
C PHE A 43 -0.17 -20.30 7.07
N GLY A 44 -0.68 -20.13 8.28
CA GLY A 44 0.12 -20.13 9.52
C GLY A 44 0.76 -18.79 9.87
N TYR A 45 0.56 -17.71 9.09
CA TYR A 45 1.08 -16.41 9.46
C TYR A 45 0.32 -15.79 10.64
N ARG A 46 1.03 -15.16 11.56
CA ARG A 46 0.43 -14.17 12.47
C ARG A 46 0.05 -12.94 11.65
N VAL A 47 -1.18 -12.44 11.80
CA VAL A 47 -1.66 -11.32 11.00
C VAL A 47 -2.16 -10.22 11.91
N ARG A 48 -1.56 -9.03 11.78
CA ARG A 48 -1.97 -7.80 12.47
C ARG A 48 -2.46 -6.76 11.47
N GLN A 49 -3.32 -5.87 11.92
CA GLN A 49 -3.85 -4.76 11.14
C GLN A 49 -3.49 -3.45 11.81
N PHE A 50 -2.68 -2.62 11.15
CA PHE A 50 -2.49 -1.24 11.55
C PHE A 50 -3.67 -0.39 11.10
N ARG A 51 -4.20 0.43 12.00
CA ARG A 51 -5.28 1.38 11.73
C ARG A 51 -4.80 2.80 11.98
N TYR A 52 -5.05 3.68 11.02
CA TYR A 52 -4.63 5.06 11.11
C TYR A 52 -5.73 6.04 10.68
N ARG A 53 -5.57 7.31 11.02
CA ARG A 53 -6.57 8.36 10.79
C ARG A 53 -6.22 9.14 9.52
N SER A 54 -6.47 8.54 8.35
CA SER A 54 -6.11 9.13 7.05
C SER A 54 -6.77 10.49 6.77
N MET A 55 -7.98 10.71 7.28
CA MET A 55 -8.72 11.95 7.09
C MET A 55 -8.18 13.09 7.96
N MET A 56 -7.71 12.79 9.17
CA MET A 56 -7.43 13.79 10.21
C MET A 56 -5.93 14.06 10.43
N LYS A 57 -5.09 13.04 10.20
CA LYS A 57 -3.65 13.11 10.47
C LYS A 57 -2.84 13.16 9.20
N GLY A 58 -1.72 13.86 9.26
CA GLY A 58 -0.77 13.99 8.16
C GLY A 58 -0.05 12.68 7.82
N LEU A 59 0.65 12.71 6.70
CA LEU A 59 1.41 11.56 6.24
C LEU A 59 2.52 11.18 7.24
N ASP A 60 3.28 12.15 7.75
CA ASP A 60 4.37 11.90 8.70
C ASP A 60 3.87 11.41 10.07
N ASP A 61 2.78 12.00 10.58
CA ASP A 61 2.17 11.54 11.84
C ASP A 61 1.76 10.08 11.76
N ASN A 62 1.13 9.68 10.63
CA ASN A 62 0.68 8.32 10.44
C ASN A 62 1.85 7.36 10.15
N ALA A 63 2.91 7.82 9.46
CA ALA A 63 4.13 7.05 9.25
C ALA A 63 4.86 6.78 10.57
N ARG A 64 5.04 7.81 11.42
CA ARG A 64 5.63 7.65 12.76
C ARG A 64 4.86 6.63 13.59
N ARG A 65 3.52 6.73 13.65
CA ARG A 65 2.68 5.77 14.38
C ARG A 65 2.74 4.35 13.81
N LEU A 66 2.91 4.23 12.49
CA LEU A 66 3.14 2.91 11.89
C LEU A 66 4.49 2.36 12.34
N GLY A 67 5.55 3.16 12.36
CA GLY A 67 6.86 2.76 12.86
C GLY A 67 6.79 2.26 14.31
N GLU A 68 6.15 3.03 15.20
CA GLU A 68 5.91 2.63 16.61
C GLU A 68 5.16 1.28 16.69
N PHE A 69 4.09 1.12 15.92
CA PHE A 69 3.31 -0.11 15.89
C PHE A 69 4.11 -1.31 15.37
N LEU A 70 5.01 -1.11 14.40
CA LEU A 70 5.87 -2.17 13.90
C LEU A 70 6.87 -2.62 14.97
N LEU A 71 7.48 -1.70 15.70
CA LEU A 71 8.39 -2.02 16.82
C LEU A 71 7.71 -2.83 17.93
N GLU A 72 6.45 -2.53 18.24
CA GLU A 72 5.63 -3.26 19.22
C GLU A 72 5.06 -4.58 18.66
N THR A 73 5.25 -4.85 17.39
CA THR A 73 4.74 -6.07 16.76
C THR A 73 5.69 -7.23 16.97
N GLU A 74 5.22 -8.31 17.58
CA GLU A 74 5.98 -9.54 17.80
C GLU A 74 6.26 -10.29 16.49
N GLY A 75 7.35 -11.05 16.48
CA GLY A 75 7.76 -11.93 15.40
C GLY A 75 9.20 -11.70 14.94
N ASP A 76 9.89 -12.77 14.60
CA ASP A 76 11.29 -12.75 14.16
C ASP A 76 11.39 -12.31 12.70
N VAL A 77 10.34 -12.57 11.92
CA VAL A 77 10.18 -12.15 10.52
C VAL A 77 8.96 -11.26 10.41
N LEU A 78 9.14 -10.06 9.86
CA LEU A 78 8.08 -9.07 9.72
C LEU A 78 7.85 -8.69 8.26
N HIS A 79 6.74 -9.17 7.68
CA HIS A 79 6.26 -8.71 6.39
C HIS A 79 5.27 -7.57 6.57
N VAL A 80 5.27 -6.62 5.64
CA VAL A 80 4.30 -5.51 5.66
C VAL A 80 3.62 -5.37 4.30
N ILE A 81 2.30 -5.36 4.31
CA ILE A 81 1.46 -5.19 3.11
C ILE A 81 0.66 -3.91 3.25
N GLY A 82 0.92 -2.96 2.35
CA GLY A 82 0.18 -1.70 2.26
C GLY A 82 -0.74 -1.66 1.05
N HIS A 83 -2.02 -1.34 1.26
CA HIS A 83 -2.97 -1.09 0.18
C HIS A 83 -3.13 0.41 -0.06
N SER A 84 -3.13 0.83 -1.33
CA SER A 84 -3.38 2.23 -1.69
C SER A 84 -2.44 3.18 -0.91
N MET A 85 -2.95 4.16 -0.20
CA MET A 85 -2.16 5.07 0.66
C MET A 85 -1.37 4.34 1.76
N GLY A 86 -1.80 3.14 2.16
CA GLY A 86 -1.05 2.28 3.07
C GLY A 86 0.33 1.88 2.55
N GLY A 87 0.48 1.65 1.23
CA GLY A 87 1.79 1.38 0.63
C GLY A 87 2.72 2.60 0.63
N VAL A 88 2.16 3.81 0.50
CA VAL A 88 2.92 5.05 0.65
C VAL A 88 3.45 5.20 2.07
N LEU A 89 2.62 4.90 3.09
CA LEU A 89 3.06 4.89 4.49
C LEU A 89 4.15 3.86 4.75
N VAL A 90 4.00 2.64 4.22
CA VAL A 90 5.02 1.59 4.32
C VAL A 90 6.34 2.06 3.72
N ARG A 91 6.33 2.61 2.51
CA ARG A 91 7.51 3.17 1.88
C ARG A 91 8.16 4.22 2.78
N GLN A 92 7.39 5.20 3.26
CA GLN A 92 7.90 6.29 4.09
C GLN A 92 8.57 5.80 5.37
N VAL A 93 7.96 4.83 6.07
CA VAL A 93 8.55 4.27 7.29
C VAL A 93 9.87 3.60 7.00
N PHE A 94 9.92 2.72 6.00
CA PHE A 94 11.13 1.92 5.75
C PHE A 94 12.25 2.68 5.04
N GLU A 95 11.97 3.84 4.45
CA GLU A 95 13.00 4.77 3.96
C GLU A 95 13.68 5.53 5.10
N HIS A 96 12.96 5.87 6.16
CA HIS A 96 13.47 6.73 7.23
C HIS A 96 13.74 6.00 8.54
N HIS A 97 13.01 4.93 8.83
CA HIS A 97 13.07 4.16 10.07
C HIS A 97 12.97 2.67 9.77
N PRO A 98 13.99 2.06 9.16
CA PRO A 98 13.94 0.65 8.79
C PRO A 98 13.90 -0.23 10.04
N ASP A 99 12.93 -1.15 10.07
CA ASP A 99 12.87 -2.19 11.09
C ASP A 99 13.99 -3.23 10.80
N PRO A 100 14.80 -3.65 11.79
CA PRO A 100 15.96 -4.50 11.57
C PRO A 100 15.60 -5.96 11.26
N ARG A 101 14.38 -6.39 11.56
CA ARG A 101 13.95 -7.79 11.33
C ARG A 101 13.88 -8.10 9.84
N PRO A 102 14.21 -9.33 9.43
CA PRO A 102 14.03 -9.75 8.04
C PRO A 102 12.54 -9.76 7.64
N GLY A 103 12.28 -9.68 6.33
CA GLY A 103 10.93 -9.72 5.79
C GLY A 103 10.82 -8.93 4.50
N ARG A 104 9.62 -8.91 3.91
CA ARG A 104 9.34 -8.27 2.63
C ARG A 104 8.26 -7.22 2.77
N LEU A 105 8.31 -6.22 1.89
CA LEU A 105 7.33 -5.16 1.77
C LEU A 105 6.53 -5.35 0.49
N ILE A 106 5.23 -5.13 0.54
CA ILE A 106 4.36 -5.21 -0.64
C ILE A 106 3.43 -3.99 -0.64
N ALA A 107 3.41 -3.29 -1.77
CA ALA A 107 2.42 -2.24 -2.05
C ALA A 107 1.40 -2.75 -3.06
N ILE A 108 0.12 -2.67 -2.73
CA ILE A 108 -0.98 -3.11 -3.59
C ILE A 108 -1.79 -1.89 -4.01
N GLY A 109 -1.84 -1.60 -5.31
CA GLY A 109 -2.57 -0.45 -5.86
C GLY A 109 -2.20 0.87 -5.20
N SER A 110 -0.92 1.09 -4.94
CA SER A 110 -0.43 2.25 -4.18
C SER A 110 0.11 3.34 -5.10
N PRO A 111 -0.33 4.60 -4.93
CA PRO A 111 0.15 5.73 -5.71
C PRO A 111 1.52 6.20 -5.17
N LEU A 112 2.57 5.42 -5.46
CA LEU A 112 3.90 5.61 -4.86
C LEU A 112 4.63 6.85 -5.35
N LEU A 113 4.33 7.32 -6.58
CA LEU A 113 4.93 8.51 -7.19
C LEU A 113 4.04 9.75 -7.02
N ASP A 114 2.78 9.65 -7.39
CA ASP A 114 1.79 10.73 -7.37
C ASP A 114 0.39 10.14 -7.17
N CYS A 115 -0.62 11.00 -7.01
CA CYS A 115 -2.02 10.60 -6.92
C CYS A 115 -2.89 11.53 -7.77
N TRP A 116 -3.03 11.19 -9.07
CA TRP A 116 -3.78 12.00 -10.05
C TRP A 116 -5.24 12.22 -9.61
N VAL A 117 -5.93 11.15 -9.21
CA VAL A 117 -7.34 11.24 -8.75
C VAL A 117 -7.45 12.12 -7.50
N GLY A 118 -6.57 11.93 -6.52
CA GLY A 118 -6.52 12.76 -5.32
C GLY A 118 -6.26 14.23 -5.64
N ARG A 119 -5.33 14.50 -6.55
CA ARG A 119 -5.01 15.84 -7.03
C ARG A 119 -6.20 16.47 -7.77
N ARG A 120 -6.90 15.68 -8.60
CA ARG A 120 -8.07 16.14 -9.35
C ARG A 120 -9.21 16.52 -8.40
N ILE A 121 -9.53 15.65 -7.43
CA ILE A 121 -10.54 15.93 -6.40
C ILE A 121 -10.18 17.17 -5.58
N SER A 122 -8.92 17.29 -5.15
CA SER A 122 -8.46 18.46 -4.37
C SER A 122 -8.62 19.78 -5.11
N ARG A 123 -8.53 19.78 -6.44
CA ARG A 123 -8.67 20.98 -7.28
C ARG A 123 -10.11 21.34 -7.61
N MET A 124 -11.09 20.44 -7.41
CA MET A 124 -12.50 20.75 -7.67
C MET A 124 -13.01 21.89 -6.78
N HIS A 125 -12.56 21.93 -5.52
CA HIS A 125 -12.87 23.03 -4.61
C HIS A 125 -11.77 23.13 -3.52
N PRO A 126 -11.13 24.29 -3.29
CA PRO A 126 -9.94 24.41 -2.45
C PRO A 126 -10.07 23.88 -1.03
N ARG A 127 -11.22 24.07 -0.39
CA ARG A 127 -11.46 23.59 0.98
C ARG A 127 -12.11 22.21 1.01
N ILE A 128 -13.19 22.02 0.24
CA ILE A 128 -13.97 20.77 0.22
C ILE A 128 -13.17 19.66 -0.42
N GLY A 129 -12.48 19.91 -1.53
CA GLY A 129 -11.68 18.89 -2.22
C GLY A 129 -10.56 18.32 -1.33
N ARG A 130 -9.84 19.21 -0.60
CA ARG A 130 -8.82 18.75 0.37
C ARG A 130 -9.43 17.97 1.54
N TRP A 131 -10.59 18.35 2.01
CA TRP A 131 -11.31 17.61 3.04
C TRP A 131 -11.75 16.24 2.54
N LEU A 132 -12.27 16.12 1.31
CA LEU A 132 -12.70 14.86 0.71
C LEU A 132 -11.57 13.83 0.55
N VAL A 133 -10.38 14.27 0.16
CA VAL A 133 -9.24 13.34 0.02
C VAL A 133 -8.62 12.98 1.37
N GLY A 134 -8.81 13.80 2.40
CA GLY A 134 -8.22 13.63 3.71
C GLY A 134 -6.77 14.13 3.81
N ARG A 135 -6.31 14.38 5.03
CA ARG A 135 -5.02 15.04 5.28
C ARG A 135 -3.82 14.23 4.80
N THR A 136 -3.83 12.91 5.01
CA THR A 136 -2.73 12.05 4.58
C THR A 136 -2.51 12.09 3.06
N VAL A 137 -3.61 12.03 2.27
CA VAL A 137 -3.54 12.12 0.81
C VAL A 137 -3.14 13.53 0.37
N ALA A 138 -3.70 14.58 1.02
CA ALA A 138 -3.36 15.97 0.72
C ALA A 138 -1.88 16.26 0.94
N ASP A 139 -1.28 15.72 2.01
CA ASP A 139 0.15 15.84 2.26
C ASP A 139 0.97 15.11 1.21
N HIS A 140 0.54 13.90 0.80
CA HIS A 140 1.23 13.13 -0.24
C HIS A 140 1.28 13.88 -1.57
N ILE A 141 0.14 14.37 -2.07
CA ILE A 141 0.06 15.08 -3.36
C ILE A 141 0.71 16.46 -3.36
N SER A 142 0.98 17.05 -2.19
CA SER A 142 1.67 18.35 -2.08
C SER A 142 3.19 18.22 -2.13
N ARG A 143 3.73 17.01 -2.00
CA ARG A 143 5.17 16.76 -2.03
C ARG A 143 5.65 16.56 -3.47
N PRO A 144 6.73 17.22 -3.89
CA PRO A 144 7.38 16.87 -5.14
C PRO A 144 7.91 15.44 -5.01
N SER A 145 7.56 14.56 -5.95
CA SER A 145 7.99 13.18 -5.84
C SER A 145 8.47 12.60 -7.17
N ASN A 146 9.73 12.27 -7.19
CA ASN A 146 10.26 11.23 -8.04
C ASN A 146 11.11 10.30 -7.16
N PRO A 147 10.48 9.60 -6.20
CA PRO A 147 11.21 8.79 -5.25
C PRO A 147 11.84 7.59 -5.95
N VAL A 148 13.00 7.18 -5.42
CA VAL A 148 13.66 5.92 -5.76
C VAL A 148 13.72 5.11 -4.48
N TRP A 149 13.25 3.86 -4.51
CA TRP A 149 13.40 2.96 -3.37
C TRP A 149 14.88 2.62 -3.15
N ARG A 150 15.38 2.93 -1.98
CA ARG A 150 16.76 2.66 -1.54
C ARG A 150 16.81 1.90 -0.22
N GLY A 151 15.66 1.43 0.25
CA GLY A 151 15.59 0.67 1.50
C GLY A 151 16.25 -0.70 1.36
N ALA A 152 16.72 -1.24 2.48
CA ALA A 152 17.44 -2.51 2.54
C ALA A 152 16.53 -3.74 2.29
N ARG A 153 15.21 -3.59 2.36
CA ARG A 153 14.27 -4.71 2.19
C ARG A 153 13.77 -4.84 0.76
N ASP A 154 13.55 -6.09 0.34
CA ASP A 154 12.82 -6.37 -0.89
C ASP A 154 11.43 -5.73 -0.84
N PHE A 155 11.13 -4.87 -1.81
CA PHE A 155 9.86 -4.20 -1.95
C PHE A 155 9.22 -4.61 -3.28
N GLY A 156 8.06 -5.26 -3.23
CA GLY A 156 7.26 -5.63 -4.39
C GLY A 156 6.06 -4.71 -4.56
N VAL A 157 5.66 -4.49 -5.81
CA VAL A 157 4.47 -3.70 -6.16
C VAL A 157 3.51 -4.52 -7.00
N LEU A 158 2.24 -4.54 -6.60
CA LEU A 158 1.14 -5.14 -7.36
C LEU A 158 0.17 -4.06 -7.79
N ALA A 159 0.08 -3.79 -9.09
CA ALA A 159 -0.78 -2.78 -9.68
C ALA A 159 -2.03 -3.38 -10.35
N GLY A 160 -3.19 -2.77 -10.16
CA GLY A 160 -4.42 -3.11 -10.87
C GLY A 160 -4.53 -2.37 -12.21
N THR A 161 -5.25 -2.97 -13.16
CA THR A 161 -5.43 -2.39 -14.50
C THR A 161 -6.89 -2.38 -14.96
N TYR A 162 -7.84 -2.73 -14.10
CA TYR A 162 -9.27 -2.72 -14.44
C TYR A 162 -9.92 -1.40 -13.98
N PRO A 163 -10.35 -0.50 -14.92
CA PRO A 163 -10.61 0.91 -14.65
C PRO A 163 -12.01 1.16 -14.04
N ILE A 164 -12.37 0.44 -12.99
CA ILE A 164 -13.63 0.66 -12.24
C ILE A 164 -13.31 1.22 -10.85
N GLY A 165 -13.75 2.45 -10.60
CA GLY A 165 -13.56 3.13 -9.32
C GLY A 165 -13.95 4.60 -9.37
N ILE A 166 -13.69 5.34 -8.31
CA ILE A 166 -14.06 6.75 -8.19
C ILE A 166 -13.41 7.63 -9.27
N GLY A 167 -12.28 7.23 -9.82
CA GLY A 167 -11.65 7.94 -10.92
C GLY A 167 -12.48 7.98 -12.20
N ALA A 168 -13.41 7.00 -12.37
CA ALA A 168 -14.28 6.94 -13.54
C ALA A 168 -15.24 8.14 -13.68
N ILE A 169 -15.45 8.92 -12.62
CA ILE A 169 -16.21 10.18 -12.69
C ILE A 169 -15.48 11.26 -13.52
N PHE A 170 -14.18 11.08 -13.80
CA PHE A 170 -13.39 11.99 -14.61
C PHE A 170 -13.24 11.44 -16.02
N PRO A 171 -13.88 12.04 -17.05
CA PRO A 171 -13.73 11.57 -18.43
C PRO A 171 -12.29 11.55 -18.95
N SER A 172 -11.45 12.40 -18.36
CA SER A 172 -10.02 12.52 -18.70
C SER A 172 -9.10 11.59 -17.90
N LEU A 173 -9.65 10.58 -17.19
CA LEU A 173 -8.84 9.62 -16.43
C LEU A 173 -7.85 8.90 -17.34
N PRO A 174 -6.52 9.07 -17.15
CA PRO A 174 -5.53 8.38 -17.96
C PRO A 174 -5.58 6.87 -17.74
N ARG A 175 -5.07 6.11 -18.71
CA ARG A 175 -5.03 4.64 -18.67
C ARG A 175 -3.61 4.16 -18.97
N PRO A 176 -3.18 2.99 -18.46
CA PRO A 176 -3.93 2.04 -17.63
C PRO A 176 -4.13 2.51 -16.19
N THR A 177 -5.23 2.08 -15.55
CA THR A 177 -5.58 2.41 -14.17
C THR A 177 -6.45 1.30 -13.55
N ASP A 178 -6.46 1.20 -12.23
CA ASP A 178 -7.38 0.34 -11.48
C ASP A 178 -8.70 1.06 -11.12
N GLY A 179 -8.92 2.26 -11.69
CA GLY A 179 -10.08 3.11 -11.42
C GLY A 179 -9.87 4.14 -10.31
N VAL A 180 -8.72 4.10 -9.61
CA VAL A 180 -8.33 5.07 -8.57
C VAL A 180 -6.88 5.51 -8.75
N VAL A 181 -5.99 4.55 -8.99
CA VAL A 181 -4.55 4.76 -9.13
C VAL A 181 -4.14 4.43 -10.57
N LEU A 182 -3.33 5.30 -11.18
CA LEU A 182 -2.76 5.06 -12.50
C LEU A 182 -1.62 4.04 -12.39
N LEU A 183 -1.45 3.23 -13.42
CA LEU A 183 -0.33 2.27 -13.45
C LEU A 183 1.03 2.97 -13.29
N ASP A 184 1.22 4.12 -13.94
CA ASP A 184 2.47 4.87 -13.86
C ASP A 184 2.76 5.42 -12.46
N GLU A 185 1.73 5.73 -11.67
CA GLU A 185 1.89 6.16 -10.27
C GLU A 185 2.45 5.07 -9.35
N THR A 186 2.36 3.81 -9.79
CA THR A 186 2.87 2.66 -9.03
C THR A 186 4.31 2.28 -9.38
N ARG A 187 4.90 2.87 -10.45
CA ARG A 187 6.22 2.51 -11.00
C ARG A 187 7.37 3.13 -10.21
N LEU A 188 7.49 2.75 -8.95
CA LEU A 188 8.60 3.17 -8.10
C LEU A 188 9.91 2.52 -8.58
N GLN A 189 10.92 3.34 -8.89
CA GLN A 189 12.25 2.82 -9.23
C GLN A 189 12.93 2.16 -8.01
N GLY A 190 13.77 1.15 -8.26
CA GLY A 190 14.51 0.46 -7.20
C GLY A 190 13.73 -0.65 -6.47
N VAL A 191 12.44 -0.86 -6.77
CA VAL A 191 11.70 -2.00 -6.23
C VAL A 191 12.20 -3.32 -6.82
N ARG A 192 12.09 -4.41 -6.05
CA ARG A 192 12.51 -5.75 -6.46
C ARG A 192 11.66 -6.30 -7.59
N ASP A 193 10.34 -6.15 -7.48
CA ASP A 193 9.36 -6.66 -8.43
C ASP A 193 8.21 -5.67 -8.64
N HIS A 194 7.71 -5.58 -9.86
CA HIS A 194 6.50 -4.87 -10.22
C HIS A 194 5.62 -5.75 -11.10
N ALA A 195 4.46 -6.13 -10.60
CA ALA A 195 3.50 -6.97 -11.30
C ALA A 195 2.17 -6.25 -11.53
N THR A 196 1.46 -6.62 -12.58
CA THR A 196 0.13 -6.10 -12.91
C THR A 196 -0.91 -7.21 -12.86
N ILE A 197 -2.13 -6.87 -12.44
CA ILE A 197 -3.26 -7.79 -12.42
C ILE A 197 -4.52 -7.08 -12.93
N ARG A 198 -5.36 -7.79 -13.67
CA ARG A 198 -6.63 -7.23 -14.18
C ARG A 198 -7.71 -7.19 -13.10
N LEU A 199 -7.50 -6.39 -12.09
CA LEU A 199 -8.48 -6.14 -11.02
C LEU A 199 -8.61 -4.62 -10.79
N ASN A 200 -9.76 -4.22 -10.25
CA ASN A 200 -9.99 -2.85 -9.83
C ASN A 200 -9.33 -2.57 -8.48
N HIS A 201 -9.44 -1.32 -8.02
CA HIS A 201 -8.75 -0.86 -6.80
C HIS A 201 -9.10 -1.66 -5.54
N PHE A 202 -10.32 -2.18 -5.41
CA PHE A 202 -10.79 -2.91 -4.24
C PHE A 202 -10.89 -4.44 -4.44
N GLY A 203 -10.73 -4.93 -5.67
CA GLY A 203 -10.85 -6.35 -6.01
C GLY A 203 -9.57 -7.18 -5.86
N LYS A 204 -8.54 -6.63 -5.21
CA LYS A 204 -7.20 -7.24 -5.11
C LYS A 204 -7.04 -8.16 -3.92
#